data_0137d3fd4aba45a3615f4d8bd2814e4a
#
_entry.id   0137d3fd4aba45a3615f4d8bd2814e4a
#
_cell.length_a   1.000
_cell.length_b   1.000
_cell.length_c   1.000
_cell.angle_alpha   90.00
_cell.angle_beta   90.00
_cell.angle_gamma   90.00
#
_symmetry.space_group_name_H-M   'P 1'
#
loop_
_entity.id
_entity.type
_entity.pdbx_description
1 polymer ?
#
loop_
_entity_poly.entity_id
_entity_poly.type
_entity_poly.pdbx_seq_one_letter_code
_entity_poly.pdbx_strand_id
1 'polypeptide(L)'
;MELNVDKQATIKPLPVSDYELSPEAAAKIAKTEAEIKRQKEKIDALLRKKRAIETAEKQKARKQRTQRLIITGANIEKVLDFIPDMGLLLGIISEHKHFFNQKEPSEQAVHFKRIGDEIIVKYELQNNENKKDKK
;
A
#
# COMPACT_ATOMS: atom_id res chain seq x y z
N MET A 1 -38.20 7.06 -23.40
CA MET A 1 -37.58 6.04 -24.30
C MET A 1 -37.23 4.83 -23.45
N GLU A 2 -38.08 3.84 -23.48
CA GLU A 2 -37.84 2.57 -22.79
C GLU A 2 -36.91 1.73 -23.66
N LEU A 3 -35.70 1.47 -23.15
CA LEU A 3 -34.78 0.50 -23.76
C LEU A 3 -35.27 -0.90 -23.42
N ASN A 4 -35.86 -1.50 -24.40
CA ASN A 4 -36.36 -2.88 -24.42
C ASN A 4 -35.14 -3.83 -24.33
N VAL A 5 -34.81 -4.27 -23.10
CA VAL A 5 -33.77 -5.29 -22.83
C VAL A 5 -34.45 -6.63 -22.65
N ASP A 6 -35.10 -7.12 -23.70
CA ASP A 6 -35.62 -8.46 -23.74
C ASP A 6 -35.22 -9.15 -25.04
N LYS A 7 -34.09 -9.80 -24.99
CA LYS A 7 -33.79 -11.06 -25.72
C LYS A 7 -32.54 -11.70 -25.11
N GLN A 8 -32.65 -12.19 -23.90
CA GLN A 8 -31.81 -13.32 -23.51
C GLN A 8 -32.20 -14.48 -24.42
N ALA A 9 -31.39 -14.69 -25.45
CA ALA A 9 -31.46 -15.91 -26.20
C ALA A 9 -31.11 -17.06 -25.25
N THR A 10 -32.14 -17.73 -24.77
CA THR A 10 -32.02 -18.96 -24.01
C THR A 10 -31.41 -19.98 -24.96
N ILE A 11 -30.07 -20.18 -24.90
CA ILE A 11 -29.40 -21.26 -25.58
C ILE A 11 -29.90 -22.53 -24.91
N LYS A 12 -30.89 -23.17 -25.51
CA LYS A 12 -31.32 -24.51 -25.12
C LYS A 12 -30.12 -25.43 -25.26
N PRO A 13 -29.69 -26.14 -24.22
CA PRO A 13 -28.66 -27.14 -24.38
C PRO A 13 -29.18 -28.18 -25.33
N LEU A 14 -28.42 -28.42 -26.43
CA LEU A 14 -28.71 -29.50 -27.35
C LEU A 14 -28.68 -30.83 -26.60
N PRO A 15 -29.62 -31.75 -26.85
CA PRO A 15 -29.61 -33.06 -26.21
C PRO A 15 -28.30 -33.79 -26.60
N VAL A 16 -27.56 -34.17 -25.58
CA VAL A 16 -26.21 -34.79 -25.69
C VAL A 16 -26.24 -36.24 -26.18
N SER A 17 -27.42 -36.75 -26.55
CA SER A 17 -27.63 -38.19 -26.77
C SER A 17 -27.20 -38.76 -28.11
N ASP A 18 -26.83 -37.95 -29.12
CA ASP A 18 -26.62 -38.46 -30.48
C ASP A 18 -25.27 -38.11 -31.14
N TYR A 19 -24.29 -37.62 -30.37
CA TYR A 19 -22.94 -37.39 -30.87
C TYR A 19 -21.96 -38.40 -30.28
N GLU A 20 -21.77 -39.51 -30.96
CA GLU A 20 -20.58 -40.33 -30.76
C GLU A 20 -19.37 -39.54 -31.29
N LEU A 21 -18.55 -39.03 -30.35
CA LEU A 21 -17.30 -38.36 -30.67
C LEU A 21 -16.37 -39.34 -31.37
N SER A 22 -15.84 -38.98 -32.55
CA SER A 22 -14.80 -39.77 -33.17
C SER A 22 -13.60 -39.90 -32.25
N PRO A 23 -12.84 -41.01 -32.28
CA PRO A 23 -11.65 -41.20 -31.42
C PRO A 23 -10.64 -40.07 -31.55
N GLU A 24 -10.50 -39.47 -32.73
CA GLU A 24 -9.63 -38.32 -32.97
C GLU A 24 -10.13 -37.05 -32.30
N ALA A 25 -11.43 -36.81 -32.32
CA ALA A 25 -12.02 -35.68 -31.61
C ALA A 25 -11.89 -35.81 -30.10
N ALA A 26 -12.12 -37.00 -29.54
CA ALA A 26 -11.91 -37.30 -28.13
C ALA A 26 -10.45 -37.08 -27.71
N ALA A 27 -9.48 -37.50 -28.53
CA ALA A 27 -8.06 -37.26 -28.25
C ALA A 27 -7.68 -35.77 -28.30
N LYS A 28 -8.26 -34.98 -29.19
CA LYS A 28 -8.07 -33.55 -29.27
C LYS A 28 -8.65 -32.84 -28.01
N ILE A 29 -9.85 -33.24 -27.63
CA ILE A 29 -10.50 -32.72 -26.41
C ILE A 29 -9.64 -33.00 -25.18
N ALA A 30 -9.16 -34.24 -25.01
CA ALA A 30 -8.31 -34.60 -23.87
C ALA A 30 -7.01 -33.79 -23.83
N LYS A 31 -6.39 -33.51 -24.97
CA LYS A 31 -5.21 -32.64 -25.05
C LYS A 31 -5.52 -31.21 -24.67
N THR A 32 -6.63 -30.65 -25.13
CA THR A 32 -7.05 -29.29 -24.78
C THR A 32 -7.41 -29.18 -23.28
N GLU A 33 -8.08 -30.15 -22.73
CA GLU A 33 -8.38 -30.24 -21.32
C GLU A 33 -7.11 -30.29 -20.45
N ALA A 34 -6.13 -31.09 -20.85
CA ALA A 34 -4.84 -31.13 -20.17
C ALA A 34 -4.10 -29.80 -20.23
N GLU A 35 -4.15 -29.10 -21.38
CA GLU A 35 -3.55 -27.78 -21.51
C GLU A 35 -4.30 -26.73 -20.66
N ILE A 36 -5.62 -26.75 -20.65
CA ILE A 36 -6.44 -25.89 -19.78
C ILE A 36 -6.07 -26.10 -18.31
N LYS A 37 -5.91 -27.33 -17.88
CA LYS A 37 -5.49 -27.65 -16.50
C LYS A 37 -4.11 -27.04 -16.19
N ARG A 38 -3.13 -27.21 -17.08
CA ARG A 38 -1.80 -26.61 -16.92
C ARG A 38 -1.84 -25.09 -16.85
N GLN A 39 -2.66 -24.46 -17.68
CA GLN A 39 -2.81 -23.02 -17.67
C GLN A 39 -3.47 -22.52 -16.37
N LYS A 40 -4.48 -23.22 -15.87
CA LYS A 40 -5.09 -22.93 -14.57
C LYS A 40 -4.07 -23.01 -13.42
N GLU A 41 -3.25 -24.06 -13.39
CA GLU A 41 -2.19 -24.22 -12.39
C GLU A 41 -1.17 -23.08 -12.45
N LYS A 42 -0.78 -22.63 -13.65
CA LYS A 42 0.11 -21.47 -13.83
C LYS A 42 -0.53 -20.18 -13.33
N ILE A 43 -1.81 -19.96 -13.64
CA ILE A 43 -2.57 -18.79 -13.20
C ILE A 43 -2.63 -18.78 -11.67
N ASP A 44 -2.96 -19.89 -11.03
CA ASP A 44 -3.01 -20.00 -9.57
C ASP A 44 -1.65 -19.71 -8.92
N ALA A 45 -0.58 -20.22 -9.50
CA ALA A 45 0.78 -19.93 -9.04
C ALA A 45 1.14 -18.44 -9.13
N LEU A 46 0.76 -17.78 -10.24
CA LEU A 46 0.97 -16.35 -10.44
C LEU A 46 0.11 -15.52 -9.47
N LEU A 47 -1.13 -15.91 -9.23
CA LEU A 47 -2.01 -15.25 -8.26
C LEU A 47 -1.45 -15.34 -6.83
N ARG A 48 -0.90 -16.49 -6.45
CA ARG A 48 -0.23 -16.65 -5.15
C ARG A 48 0.99 -15.75 -5.04
N LYS A 49 1.83 -15.67 -6.07
CA LYS A 49 2.98 -14.76 -6.12
C LYS A 49 2.53 -13.29 -6.01
N LYS A 50 1.53 -12.90 -6.78
CA LYS A 50 0.96 -11.55 -6.71
C LYS A 50 0.52 -11.19 -5.29
N ARG A 51 -0.27 -12.05 -4.65
CA ARG A 51 -0.74 -11.83 -3.26
C ARG A 51 0.41 -11.73 -2.26
N ALA A 52 1.46 -12.54 -2.43
CA ALA A 52 2.65 -12.48 -1.59
C ALA A 52 3.38 -11.14 -1.72
N ILE A 53 3.55 -10.64 -2.94
CA ILE A 53 4.15 -9.32 -3.22
C ILE A 53 3.30 -8.20 -2.60
N GLU A 54 1.99 -8.20 -2.82
CA GLU A 54 1.08 -7.20 -2.25
C GLU A 54 1.13 -7.18 -0.72
N THR A 55 1.19 -8.35 -0.09
CA THR A 55 1.28 -8.47 1.36
C THR A 55 2.62 -7.94 1.87
N ALA A 56 3.73 -8.28 1.19
CA ALA A 56 5.06 -7.78 1.54
C ALA A 56 5.15 -6.26 1.42
N GLU A 57 4.62 -5.68 0.36
CA GLU A 57 4.58 -4.22 0.17
C GLU A 57 3.72 -3.51 1.23
N LYS A 58 2.55 -4.06 1.57
CA LYS A 58 1.72 -3.54 2.66
C LYS A 58 2.45 -3.56 4.01
N GLN A 59 3.16 -4.66 4.31
CA GLN A 59 3.94 -4.76 5.54
C GLN A 59 5.11 -3.77 5.56
N LYS A 60 5.81 -3.60 4.43
CA LYS A 60 6.89 -2.63 4.29
C LYS A 60 6.38 -1.20 4.50
N ALA A 61 5.29 -0.83 3.85
CA ALA A 61 4.65 0.47 4.02
C ALA A 61 4.23 0.72 5.48
N ARG A 62 3.65 -0.29 6.14
CA ARG A 62 3.28 -0.21 7.56
C ARG A 62 4.50 -0.01 8.47
N LYS A 63 5.58 -0.75 8.24
CA LYS A 63 6.84 -0.59 9.00
C LYS A 63 7.42 0.81 8.81
N GLN A 64 7.48 1.30 7.58
CA GLN A 64 7.98 2.65 7.27
C GLN A 64 7.13 3.73 7.95
N ARG A 65 5.80 3.59 7.91
CA ARG A 65 4.89 4.52 8.61
C ARG A 65 5.14 4.51 10.12
N THR A 66 5.23 3.33 10.72
CA THR A 66 5.48 3.19 12.17
C THR A 66 6.83 3.82 12.54
N GLN A 67 7.89 3.53 11.78
CA GLN A 67 9.20 4.11 12.02
C GLN A 67 9.17 5.64 11.94
N ARG A 68 8.51 6.20 10.91
CA ARG A 68 8.35 7.64 10.77
C ARG A 68 7.63 8.26 11.96
N LEU A 69 6.54 7.63 12.45
CA LEU A 69 5.80 8.11 13.61
C LEU A 69 6.65 8.08 14.89
N ILE A 70 7.44 7.03 15.09
CA ILE A 70 8.36 6.92 16.22
C ILE A 70 9.41 8.04 16.19
N ILE A 71 10.03 8.28 15.03
CA ILE A 71 11.03 9.34 14.87
C ILE A 71 10.40 10.70 15.13
N THR A 72 9.20 10.95 14.59
CA THR A 72 8.48 12.21 14.82
C THR A 72 8.17 12.41 16.30
N GLY A 73 7.65 11.39 16.98
CA GLY A 73 7.37 11.46 18.41
C GLY A 73 8.63 11.71 19.25
N ALA A 74 9.69 10.98 18.97
CA ALA A 74 10.98 11.16 19.68
C ALA A 74 11.57 12.57 19.48
N ASN A 75 11.44 13.15 18.30
CA ASN A 75 11.90 14.52 18.05
C ASN A 75 11.07 15.56 18.79
N ILE A 76 9.74 15.36 18.87
CA ILE A 76 8.86 16.23 19.66
C ILE A 76 9.25 16.20 21.13
N GLU A 77 9.43 15.01 21.72
CA GLU A 77 9.86 14.85 23.12
C GLU A 77 11.22 15.52 23.39
N LYS A 78 12.18 15.37 22.47
CA LYS A 78 13.49 16.03 22.59
C LYS A 78 13.41 17.55 22.58
N VAL A 79 12.54 18.12 21.74
CA VAL A 79 12.36 19.58 21.65
C VAL A 79 11.70 20.13 22.90
N LEU A 80 10.74 19.37 23.46
CA LEU A 80 9.98 19.80 24.64
C LEU A 80 10.68 19.46 25.96
N ASP A 81 11.65 18.54 25.98
CA ASP A 81 12.30 17.96 27.17
C ASP A 81 11.37 17.24 28.13
N PHE A 82 10.14 17.00 27.75
CA PHE A 82 9.13 16.24 28.50
C PHE A 82 8.10 15.61 27.59
N ILE A 83 7.31 14.65 28.12
CA ILE A 83 6.19 14.05 27.41
C ILE A 83 5.01 15.02 27.49
N PRO A 84 4.57 15.60 26.34
CA PRO A 84 3.49 16.57 26.34
C PRO A 84 2.13 15.92 26.62
N ASP A 85 1.20 16.70 27.17
CA ASP A 85 -0.21 16.33 27.12
C ASP A 85 -0.66 16.24 25.66
N MET A 86 -1.20 15.09 25.28
CA MET A 86 -1.55 14.81 23.88
C MET A 86 -2.70 15.72 23.39
N GLY A 87 -3.66 16.02 24.26
CA GLY A 87 -4.77 16.92 23.93
C GLY A 87 -4.29 18.33 23.63
N LEU A 88 -3.40 18.86 24.47
CA LEU A 88 -2.79 20.17 24.26
C LEU A 88 -1.96 20.21 22.96
N LEU A 89 -1.13 19.20 22.74
CA LEU A 89 -0.31 19.10 21.54
C LEU A 89 -1.16 19.08 20.26
N LEU A 90 -2.20 18.26 20.23
CA LEU A 90 -3.10 18.17 19.08
C LEU A 90 -3.90 19.48 18.87
N GLY A 91 -4.28 20.15 19.94
CA GLY A 91 -4.93 21.47 19.88
C GLY A 91 -4.04 22.52 19.23
N ILE A 92 -2.79 22.63 19.65
CA ILE A 92 -1.81 23.55 19.03
C ILE A 92 -1.58 23.22 17.56
N ILE A 93 -1.40 21.94 17.22
CA ILE A 93 -1.21 21.51 15.83
C ILE A 93 -2.45 21.83 14.98
N SER A 94 -3.66 21.62 15.52
CA SER A 94 -4.90 21.90 14.82
C SER A 94 -5.08 23.38 14.52
N GLU A 95 -4.80 24.27 15.46
CA GLU A 95 -4.85 25.72 15.27
C GLU A 95 -3.84 26.21 14.23
N HIS A 96 -2.66 25.60 14.20
CA HIS A 96 -1.56 25.98 13.30
C HIS A 96 -1.45 25.13 12.06
N LYS A 97 -2.47 24.31 11.79
CA LYS A 97 -2.51 23.39 10.62
C LYS A 97 -2.23 24.06 9.29
N HIS A 98 -2.63 25.32 9.12
CA HIS A 98 -2.41 26.11 7.90
C HIS A 98 -0.92 26.27 7.55
N PHE A 99 0.01 26.25 8.51
CA PHE A 99 1.44 26.32 8.23
C PHE A 99 1.98 25.07 7.51
N PHE A 100 1.31 23.92 7.68
CA PHE A 100 1.77 22.66 7.10
C PHE A 100 1.27 22.40 5.68
N ASN A 101 0.20 23.09 5.24
CA ASN A 101 -0.50 22.81 3.98
C ASN A 101 -0.44 23.96 2.95
N GLN A 102 0.47 24.89 3.10
CA GLN A 102 0.59 26.02 2.17
C GLN A 102 1.30 25.62 0.89
N LYS A 103 0.71 25.91 -0.27
CA LYS A 103 1.37 25.75 -1.57
C LYS A 103 2.54 26.74 -1.72
N GLU A 104 2.35 27.95 -1.24
CA GLU A 104 3.39 28.98 -1.11
C GLU A 104 3.55 29.28 0.37
N PRO A 105 4.65 28.84 1.01
CA PRO A 105 4.84 29.04 2.43
C PRO A 105 4.99 30.54 2.74
N SER A 106 4.30 30.99 3.79
CA SER A 106 4.48 32.34 4.32
C SER A 106 5.91 32.52 4.85
N GLU A 107 6.38 33.77 4.96
CA GLU A 107 7.70 34.07 5.56
C GLU A 107 7.85 33.45 6.96
N GLN A 108 6.78 33.45 7.74
CA GLN A 108 6.77 32.86 9.06
C GLN A 108 6.92 31.34 9.02
N ALA A 109 6.27 30.65 8.05
CA ALA A 109 6.42 29.21 7.85
C ALA A 109 7.85 28.84 7.41
N VAL A 110 8.45 29.65 6.55
CA VAL A 110 9.86 29.48 6.13
C VAL A 110 10.80 29.67 7.32
N HIS A 111 10.56 30.65 8.17
CA HIS A 111 11.34 30.88 9.38
C HIS A 111 11.26 29.69 10.34
N PHE A 112 10.07 29.18 10.63
CA PHE A 112 9.90 28.01 11.48
C PHE A 112 10.55 26.76 10.90
N LYS A 113 10.43 26.55 9.59
CA LYS A 113 11.10 25.44 8.91
C LYS A 113 12.62 25.50 9.10
N ARG A 114 13.23 26.68 8.92
CA ARG A 114 14.67 26.85 9.09
C ARG A 114 15.12 26.49 10.50
N ILE A 115 14.40 26.97 11.53
CA ILE A 115 14.70 26.62 12.92
C ILE A 115 14.59 25.10 13.14
N GLY A 116 13.54 24.49 12.64
CA GLY A 116 13.35 23.03 12.74
C GLY A 116 14.45 22.23 12.05
N ASP A 117 14.86 22.62 10.87
CA ASP A 117 15.94 21.98 10.11
C ASP A 117 17.29 22.08 10.88
N GLU A 118 17.59 23.22 11.49
CA GLU A 118 18.78 23.41 12.33
C GLU A 118 18.77 22.47 13.56
N ILE A 119 17.63 22.31 14.21
CA ILE A 119 17.45 21.42 15.36
C ILE A 119 17.65 19.95 14.92
N ILE A 120 17.12 19.53 13.80
CA ILE A 120 17.27 18.16 13.26
C ILE A 120 18.74 17.86 13.02
N VAL A 121 19.46 18.75 12.33
CA VAL A 121 20.90 18.60 12.06
C VAL A 121 21.69 18.46 13.36
N LYS A 122 21.39 19.27 14.37
CA LYS A 122 22.03 19.19 15.69
C LYS A 122 21.85 17.82 16.33
N TYR A 123 20.62 17.26 16.29
CA TYR A 123 20.34 15.95 16.87
C TYR A 123 21.01 14.82 16.10
N GLU A 124 21.10 14.90 14.78
CA GLU A 124 21.82 13.92 13.96
C GLU A 124 23.30 13.89 14.29
N LEU A 125 23.94 15.05 14.46
CA LEU A 125 25.34 15.15 14.87
C LEU A 125 25.57 14.51 16.23
N GLN A 126 24.74 14.83 17.24
CA GLN A 126 24.85 14.24 18.58
C GLN A 126 24.69 12.72 18.56
N ASN A 127 23.75 12.20 17.77
CA ASN A 127 23.54 10.76 17.63
C ASN A 127 24.74 10.05 16.98
N ASN A 128 25.43 10.71 16.06
CA ASN A 128 26.62 10.16 15.39
C ASN A 128 27.84 10.16 16.31
N GLU A 129 28.02 11.16 17.17
CA GLU A 129 29.06 11.22 18.18
C GLU A 129 28.90 10.11 19.22
N ASN A 130 27.67 9.94 19.77
CA ASN A 130 27.36 8.90 20.72
C ASN A 130 27.53 7.46 20.18
N LYS A 131 27.51 7.27 18.87
CA LYS A 131 27.81 5.97 18.24
C LYS A 131 29.29 5.70 18.11
N LYS A 132 30.13 6.72 18.02
CA LYS A 132 31.61 6.58 17.94
C LYS A 132 32.21 6.21 19.28
N ASP A 133 31.65 6.72 20.38
CA ASP A 133 32.13 6.48 21.74
C ASP A 133 31.77 5.08 22.29
N LYS A 134 30.93 4.31 21.57
CA LYS A 134 30.53 2.94 21.94
C LYS A 134 31.29 1.83 21.20
N LYS A 135 32.31 2.15 20.44
CA LYS A 135 33.26 1.20 19.82
C LYS A 135 34.59 1.21 20.51
#